data_c43f8a2aa6f40b7225d93139dacecb68
#
_entry.id   c43f8a2aa6f40b7225d93139dacecb68
#
_cell.length_a   1.000
_cell.length_b   1.000
_cell.length_c   1.000
_cell.angle_alpha   90.00
_cell.angle_beta   90.00
_cell.angle_gamma   90.00
#
_symmetry.space_group_name_H-M   'P 1'
#
loop_
_entity.id
_entity.type
_entity.pdbx_description
1 polymer ?
#
loop_
_entity_poly.entity_id
_entity_poly.type
_entity_poly.pdbx_seq_one_letter_code
_entity_poly.pdbx_strand_id
1 'polypeptide(L)'
;MIFTQENEYAAVLDACVLIPMALCDCLLHLAEDTALYRPLWSEEILQEIAECLEEDFHKTPKQIAWRLERMRSAFPEAMVTVPAGLLKAAECIPDPNDRHVLAAAIMGRANAIITQNTRHFPADCLEGFGVTCLTADEFLVHQYHLAWPLVLDKLDDQAAGISQTRAVVLENLKQTAPEFCKLLQAHIR
;
A
#
# COMPACT_ATOMS: atom_id res chain seq x y z
N MET A 1 18.90 -15.11 21.73
CA MET A 1 18.86 -14.86 20.29
C MET A 1 17.38 -14.77 19.94
N ILE A 2 16.83 -13.55 19.86
CA ILE A 2 15.42 -13.32 19.51
C ILE A 2 15.41 -13.35 17.98
N PHE A 3 14.87 -14.42 17.41
CA PHE A 3 14.54 -14.44 15.99
C PHE A 3 13.33 -13.50 15.82
N THR A 4 13.57 -12.28 15.41
CA THR A 4 12.52 -11.47 14.79
C THR A 4 12.18 -12.19 13.49
N GLN A 5 11.07 -12.90 13.47
CA GLN A 5 10.54 -13.51 12.26
C GLN A 5 10.06 -12.33 11.40
N GLU A 6 10.91 -11.90 10.46
CA GLU A 6 10.51 -10.89 9.48
C GLU A 6 9.30 -11.45 8.72
N ASN A 7 8.24 -10.66 8.62
CA ASN A 7 7.08 -11.09 7.85
C ASN A 7 7.50 -11.21 6.37
N GLU A 8 7.44 -12.42 5.83
CA GLU A 8 7.84 -12.69 4.45
C GLU A 8 6.81 -12.18 3.44
N TYR A 9 5.56 -11.94 3.88
CA TYR A 9 4.52 -11.43 2.98
C TYR A 9 4.81 -9.99 2.59
N ALA A 10 5.06 -9.79 1.30
CA ALA A 10 5.37 -8.48 0.73
C ALA A 10 4.26 -8.03 -0.23
N ALA A 11 3.91 -6.75 -0.20
CA ALA A 11 2.92 -6.17 -1.09
C ALA A 11 3.44 -4.88 -1.74
N VAL A 12 3.36 -4.80 -3.07
CA VAL A 12 3.57 -3.53 -3.77
C VAL A 12 2.34 -2.67 -3.58
N LEU A 13 2.55 -1.46 -3.11
CA LEU A 13 1.52 -0.44 -2.97
C LEU A 13 1.57 0.50 -4.17
N ASP A 14 0.55 0.45 -5.00
CA ASP A 14 0.40 1.30 -6.17
C ASP A 14 0.13 2.77 -5.76
N ALA A 15 0.50 3.73 -6.59
CA ALA A 15 0.33 5.16 -6.33
C ALA A 15 -1.10 5.52 -5.92
N CYS A 16 -2.11 4.93 -6.55
CA CYS A 16 -3.52 5.21 -6.29
C CYS A 16 -3.99 4.85 -4.86
N VAL A 17 -3.32 3.94 -4.16
CA VAL A 17 -3.61 3.62 -2.74
C VAL A 17 -2.74 4.42 -1.77
N LEU A 18 -1.62 4.96 -2.25
CA LEU A 18 -0.72 5.80 -1.47
C LEU A 18 -1.06 7.29 -1.54
N ILE A 19 -1.84 7.75 -2.53
CA ILE A 19 -2.25 9.17 -2.67
C ILE A 19 -3.24 9.59 -1.58
N PRO A 20 -4.35 8.86 -1.30
CA PRO A 20 -5.28 9.23 -0.24
C PRO A 20 -4.63 9.11 1.14
N MET A 21 -4.45 10.23 1.85
CA MET A 21 -3.65 10.29 3.08
C MET A 21 -4.14 9.28 4.14
N ALA A 22 -5.45 9.22 4.42
CA ALA A 22 -5.98 8.32 5.44
C ALA A 22 -5.72 6.84 5.13
N LEU A 23 -5.83 6.46 3.84
CA LEU A 23 -5.55 5.09 3.39
C LEU A 23 -4.05 4.78 3.44
N CYS A 24 -3.22 5.70 2.94
CA CYS A 24 -1.77 5.58 3.01
C CYS A 24 -1.30 5.38 4.46
N ASP A 25 -1.75 6.24 5.37
CA ASP A 25 -1.42 6.13 6.80
C ASP A 25 -1.87 4.79 7.38
N CYS A 26 -3.10 4.34 7.07
CA CYS A 26 -3.61 3.06 7.54
C CYS A 26 -2.74 1.89 7.05
N LEU A 27 -2.44 1.84 5.74
CA LEU A 27 -1.58 0.80 5.16
C LEU A 27 -0.19 0.81 5.79
N LEU A 28 0.42 1.97 5.96
CA LEU A 28 1.77 2.08 6.52
C LEU A 28 1.83 1.75 8.02
N HIS A 29 0.84 2.14 8.83
CA HIS A 29 0.78 1.73 10.25
C HIS A 29 0.68 0.21 10.40
N LEU A 30 -0.07 -0.48 9.52
CA LEU A 30 -0.15 -1.95 9.52
C LEU A 30 1.17 -2.62 9.11
N ALA A 31 2.03 -1.91 8.40
CA ALA A 31 3.33 -2.38 7.96
C ALA A 31 4.48 -2.06 8.94
N GLU A 32 4.26 -1.16 9.90
CA GLU A 32 5.28 -0.79 10.90
C GLU A 32 5.80 -2.01 11.65
N ASP A 33 7.11 -2.04 11.87
CA ASP A 33 7.81 -3.14 12.55
C ASP A 33 7.62 -4.51 11.85
N THR A 34 7.35 -4.51 10.55
CA THR A 34 7.01 -5.70 9.75
C THR A 34 5.85 -6.52 10.35
N ALA A 35 4.92 -5.82 11.02
CA ALA A 35 3.90 -6.47 11.84
C ALA A 35 2.97 -7.38 11.02
N LEU A 36 2.38 -6.87 9.94
CA LEU A 36 1.45 -7.66 9.11
C LEU A 36 1.98 -7.95 7.71
N TYR A 37 2.82 -7.08 7.16
CA TYR A 37 3.40 -7.24 5.84
C TYR A 37 4.57 -6.29 5.63
N ARG A 38 5.36 -6.50 4.56
CA ARG A 38 6.38 -5.56 4.09
C ARG A 38 5.85 -4.75 2.91
N PRO A 39 5.75 -3.43 3.02
CA PRO A 39 5.34 -2.58 1.90
C PRO A 39 6.49 -2.45 0.91
N LEU A 40 6.16 -2.39 -0.38
CA LEU A 40 7.12 -2.18 -1.45
C LEU A 40 6.61 -1.11 -2.41
N TRP A 41 7.51 -0.31 -2.93
CA TRP A 41 7.29 0.64 -4.02
C TRP A 41 8.57 0.90 -4.80
N SER A 42 8.45 1.40 -6.02
CA SER A 42 9.58 1.81 -6.84
C SER A 42 9.67 3.34 -6.93
N GLU A 43 10.75 3.86 -7.54
CA GLU A 43 10.89 5.29 -7.77
C GLU A 43 9.81 5.80 -8.74
N GLU A 44 9.40 4.99 -9.71
CA GLU A 44 8.33 5.32 -10.66
C GLU A 44 6.98 5.48 -9.94
N ILE A 45 6.65 4.60 -8.99
CA ILE A 45 5.44 4.74 -8.16
C ILE A 45 5.49 6.04 -7.34
N LEU A 46 6.64 6.37 -6.75
CA LEU A 46 6.79 7.62 -6.00
C LEU A 46 6.71 8.87 -6.90
N GLN A 47 7.18 8.76 -8.15
CA GLN A 47 7.05 9.80 -9.16
C GLN A 47 5.57 10.06 -9.51
N GLU A 48 4.77 9.03 -9.73
CA GLU A 48 3.33 9.16 -9.96
C GLU A 48 2.60 9.82 -8.79
N ILE A 49 2.98 9.48 -7.55
CA ILE A 49 2.45 10.16 -6.36
C ILE A 49 2.80 11.65 -6.42
N ALA A 50 4.04 11.99 -6.77
CA ALA A 50 4.48 13.38 -6.85
C ALA A 50 3.68 14.17 -7.90
N GLU A 51 3.56 13.62 -9.10
CA GLU A 51 2.83 14.21 -10.22
C GLU A 51 1.36 14.45 -9.87
N CYS A 52 0.66 13.44 -9.35
CA CYS A 52 -0.73 13.59 -8.93
C CYS A 52 -0.91 14.61 -7.79
N LEU A 53 0.01 14.63 -6.81
CA LEU A 53 -0.05 15.62 -5.72
C LEU A 53 0.16 17.05 -6.22
N GLU A 54 0.97 17.26 -7.24
CA GLU A 54 1.19 18.57 -7.85
C GLU A 54 0.00 18.99 -8.72
N GLU A 55 -0.41 18.13 -9.64
CA GLU A 55 -1.41 18.44 -10.67
C GLU A 55 -2.84 18.49 -10.11
N ASP A 56 -3.26 17.46 -9.37
CA ASP A 56 -4.66 17.32 -8.91
C ASP A 56 -4.89 17.93 -7.53
N PHE A 57 -3.91 17.86 -6.65
CA PHE A 57 -4.02 18.35 -5.27
C PHE A 57 -3.30 19.68 -5.03
N HIS A 58 -2.66 20.25 -6.05
CA HIS A 58 -1.97 21.55 -6.00
C HIS A 58 -1.00 21.69 -4.82
N LYS A 59 -0.31 20.59 -4.47
CA LYS A 59 0.70 20.60 -3.41
C LYS A 59 1.99 21.26 -3.89
N THR A 60 2.63 21.99 -2.99
CA THR A 60 3.91 22.61 -3.31
C THR A 60 5.02 21.54 -3.40
N PRO A 61 6.08 21.77 -4.21
CA PRO A 61 7.24 20.85 -4.28
C PRO A 61 7.83 20.51 -2.91
N LYS A 62 7.82 21.47 -1.97
CA LYS A 62 8.29 21.26 -0.60
C LYS A 62 7.43 20.26 0.18
N GLN A 63 6.10 20.33 0.03
CA GLN A 63 5.17 19.41 0.68
C GLN A 63 5.29 18.00 0.11
N ILE A 64 5.44 17.90 -1.22
CA ILE A 64 5.64 16.62 -1.92
C ILE A 64 6.96 15.99 -1.46
N ALA A 65 8.07 16.73 -1.56
CA ALA A 65 9.38 16.23 -1.14
C ALA A 65 9.38 15.78 0.33
N TRP A 66 8.75 16.55 1.23
CA TRP A 66 8.62 16.20 2.64
C TRP A 66 7.87 14.87 2.83
N ARG A 67 6.74 14.67 2.11
CA ARG A 67 5.94 13.45 2.20
C ARG A 67 6.73 12.23 1.74
N LEU A 68 7.34 12.29 0.55
CA LEU A 68 8.10 11.18 0.00
C LEU A 68 9.33 10.85 0.84
N GLU A 69 10.00 11.86 1.39
CA GLU A 69 11.13 11.64 2.30
C GLU A 69 10.71 10.95 3.60
N ARG A 70 9.54 11.29 4.14
CA ARG A 70 8.98 10.62 5.31
C ARG A 70 8.69 9.14 5.03
N MET A 71 8.13 8.82 3.86
CA MET A 71 7.90 7.43 3.44
C MET A 71 9.22 6.66 3.31
N ARG A 72 10.23 7.23 2.62
CA ARG A 72 11.54 6.59 2.46
C ARG A 72 12.24 6.38 3.81
N SER A 73 12.17 7.37 4.71
CA SER A 73 12.82 7.29 6.03
C SER A 73 12.14 6.30 6.97
N ALA A 74 10.81 6.17 6.89
CA ALA A 74 10.05 5.24 7.73
C ALA A 74 10.21 3.78 7.26
N PHE A 75 10.36 3.56 5.95
CA PHE A 75 10.46 2.23 5.34
C PHE A 75 11.63 2.17 4.35
N PRO A 76 12.88 2.21 4.83
CA PRO A 76 14.06 2.22 3.95
C PRO A 76 14.17 0.95 3.09
N GLU A 77 13.66 -0.21 3.56
CA GLU A 77 13.64 -1.48 2.82
C GLU A 77 12.48 -1.62 1.83
N ALA A 78 11.53 -0.68 1.80
CA ALA A 78 10.40 -0.72 0.87
C ALA A 78 10.77 -0.36 -0.56
N MET A 79 11.91 0.33 -0.75
CA MET A 79 12.35 0.80 -2.06
C MET A 79 12.87 -0.35 -2.93
N VAL A 80 12.20 -0.56 -4.06
CA VAL A 80 12.60 -1.55 -5.07
C VAL A 80 13.20 -0.84 -6.27
N THR A 81 14.45 -1.17 -6.59
CA THR A 81 15.09 -0.68 -7.82
C THR A 81 14.77 -1.63 -8.97
N VAL A 82 14.00 -1.16 -9.94
CA VAL A 82 13.56 -1.95 -11.10
C VAL A 82 14.55 -1.76 -12.25
N PRO A 83 15.26 -2.83 -12.70
CA PRO A 83 16.10 -2.74 -13.89
C PRO A 83 15.25 -2.52 -15.15
N ALA A 84 15.70 -1.65 -16.05
CA ALA A 84 14.97 -1.30 -17.29
C ALA A 84 14.58 -2.53 -18.15
N GLY A 85 15.39 -3.61 -18.11
CA GLY A 85 15.09 -4.85 -18.83
C GLY A 85 13.91 -5.64 -18.27
N LEU A 86 13.52 -5.40 -17.00
CA LEU A 86 12.43 -6.14 -16.36
C LEU A 86 11.05 -5.67 -16.82
N LEU A 87 10.93 -4.45 -17.35
CA LEU A 87 9.68 -3.96 -17.96
C LEU A 87 9.16 -4.87 -19.10
N LYS A 88 10.09 -5.56 -19.79
CA LYS A 88 9.70 -6.55 -20.81
C LYS A 88 8.96 -7.76 -20.23
N ALA A 89 9.29 -8.18 -19.02
CA ALA A 89 8.58 -9.26 -18.35
C ALA A 89 7.13 -8.87 -18.00
N ALA A 90 6.86 -7.57 -17.87
CA ALA A 90 5.54 -7.02 -17.57
C ALA A 90 4.73 -6.63 -18.83
N GLU A 91 5.15 -7.03 -20.04
CA GLU A 91 4.44 -6.67 -21.29
C GLU A 91 3.03 -7.28 -21.38
N CYS A 92 2.72 -8.29 -20.57
CA CYS A 92 1.37 -8.85 -20.44
C CYS A 92 0.38 -7.85 -19.81
N ILE A 93 0.85 -6.83 -19.07
CA ILE A 93 0.01 -5.74 -18.58
C ILE A 93 -0.41 -4.87 -19.77
N PRO A 94 -1.76 -4.70 -19.96
CA PRO A 94 -2.30 -4.02 -21.14
C PRO A 94 -1.86 -2.55 -21.24
N ASP A 95 -1.95 -1.82 -20.12
CA ASP A 95 -1.51 -0.42 -20.08
C ASP A 95 0.01 -0.35 -19.84
N PRO A 96 0.77 0.24 -20.78
CA PRO A 96 2.22 0.41 -20.59
C PRO A 96 2.59 1.20 -19.32
N ASN A 97 1.72 2.11 -18.88
CA ASN A 97 1.97 2.94 -17.70
C ASN A 97 1.92 2.13 -16.40
N ASP A 98 1.18 1.01 -16.35
CA ASP A 98 1.08 0.17 -15.15
C ASP A 98 2.15 -0.94 -15.09
N ARG A 99 2.96 -1.11 -16.14
CA ARG A 99 3.96 -2.18 -16.22
C ARG A 99 5.03 -2.07 -15.15
N HIS A 100 5.38 -0.87 -14.74
CA HIS A 100 6.39 -0.65 -13.70
C HIS A 100 5.92 -1.19 -12.34
N VAL A 101 4.61 -1.22 -12.06
CA VAL A 101 4.05 -1.77 -10.81
C VAL A 101 4.26 -3.29 -10.76
N LEU A 102 3.95 -4.02 -11.87
CA LEU A 102 4.24 -5.46 -11.95
C LEU A 102 5.75 -5.73 -11.91
N ALA A 103 6.55 -4.93 -12.61
CA ALA A 103 8.00 -5.07 -12.59
C ALA A 103 8.57 -4.89 -11.18
N ALA A 104 8.04 -3.94 -10.39
CA ALA A 104 8.39 -3.76 -8.99
C ALA A 104 7.97 -4.99 -8.16
N ALA A 105 6.79 -5.58 -8.41
CA ALA A 105 6.33 -6.78 -7.73
C ALA A 105 7.24 -8.00 -8.01
N ILE A 106 7.63 -8.20 -9.26
CA ILE A 106 8.56 -9.27 -9.65
C ILE A 106 9.92 -9.07 -8.96
N MET A 107 10.48 -7.86 -9.05
CA MET A 107 11.80 -7.57 -8.50
C MET A 107 11.82 -7.66 -6.97
N GLY A 108 10.78 -7.15 -6.30
CA GLY A 108 10.63 -7.19 -4.85
C GLY A 108 10.14 -8.54 -4.30
N ARG A 109 9.86 -9.52 -5.19
CA ARG A 109 9.25 -10.82 -4.83
C ARG A 109 7.97 -10.62 -4.01
N ALA A 110 7.13 -9.69 -4.45
CA ALA A 110 5.87 -9.41 -3.78
C ALA A 110 4.86 -10.55 -3.97
N ASN A 111 4.06 -10.79 -2.94
CA ASN A 111 2.93 -11.72 -2.99
C ASN A 111 1.68 -11.06 -3.58
N ALA A 112 1.59 -9.73 -3.45
CA ALA A 112 0.44 -8.98 -3.94
C ALA A 112 0.82 -7.61 -4.51
N ILE A 113 -0.05 -7.12 -5.41
CA ILE A 113 -0.16 -5.72 -5.80
C ILE A 113 -1.44 -5.19 -5.19
N ILE A 114 -1.35 -4.08 -4.45
CA ILE A 114 -2.49 -3.40 -3.83
C ILE A 114 -2.79 -2.14 -4.63
N THR A 115 -3.95 -2.12 -5.30
CA THR A 115 -4.36 -1.05 -6.20
C THR A 115 -5.87 -0.86 -6.17
N GLN A 116 -6.36 0.31 -6.56
CA GLN A 116 -7.79 0.52 -6.83
C GLN A 116 -8.17 0.14 -8.27
N ASN A 117 -7.18 -0.05 -9.16
CA ASN A 117 -7.37 -0.32 -10.58
C ASN A 117 -7.13 -1.80 -10.92
N THR A 118 -7.73 -2.73 -10.19
CA THR A 118 -7.48 -4.19 -10.35
C THR A 118 -7.69 -4.69 -11.78
N ARG A 119 -8.57 -4.06 -12.55
CA ARG A 119 -8.82 -4.38 -13.98
C ARG A 119 -7.59 -4.21 -14.89
N HIS A 120 -6.60 -3.41 -14.47
CA HIS A 120 -5.36 -3.18 -15.20
C HIS A 120 -4.35 -4.32 -14.99
N PHE A 121 -4.59 -5.20 -14.02
CA PHE A 121 -3.73 -6.31 -13.64
C PHE A 121 -4.46 -7.64 -13.81
N PRO A 122 -4.61 -8.13 -15.07
CA PRO A 122 -5.34 -9.38 -15.37
C PRO A 122 -4.69 -10.58 -14.65
N ALA A 123 -5.52 -11.46 -14.08
CA ALA A 123 -5.05 -12.59 -13.28
C ALA A 123 -4.14 -13.55 -14.06
N ASP A 124 -4.42 -13.79 -15.34
CA ASP A 124 -3.60 -14.62 -16.23
C ASP A 124 -2.19 -14.07 -16.45
N CYS A 125 -2.04 -12.74 -16.39
CA CYS A 125 -0.74 -12.08 -16.42
C CYS A 125 0.04 -12.26 -15.14
N LEU A 126 -0.63 -12.23 -13.98
CA LEU A 126 0.00 -12.26 -12.67
C LEU A 126 0.32 -13.69 -12.20
N GLU A 127 -0.47 -14.67 -12.63
CA GLU A 127 -0.36 -16.07 -12.19
C GLU A 127 1.04 -16.65 -12.42
N GLY A 128 1.66 -16.35 -13.57
CA GLY A 128 3.02 -16.79 -13.90
C GLY A 128 4.12 -16.26 -12.95
N PHE A 129 3.83 -15.20 -12.20
CA PHE A 129 4.76 -14.59 -11.23
C PHE A 129 4.40 -14.90 -9.77
N GLY A 130 3.29 -15.60 -9.54
CA GLY A 130 2.80 -15.89 -8.19
C GLY A 130 2.33 -14.65 -7.44
N VAL A 131 1.90 -13.61 -8.17
CA VAL A 131 1.41 -12.33 -7.62
C VAL A 131 -0.10 -12.30 -7.69
N THR A 132 -0.77 -11.84 -6.63
CA THR A 132 -2.20 -11.55 -6.61
C THR A 132 -2.45 -10.04 -6.73
N CYS A 133 -3.58 -9.64 -7.29
CA CYS A 133 -4.00 -8.23 -7.30
C CYS A 133 -5.22 -8.07 -6.40
N LEU A 134 -5.16 -7.13 -5.47
CA LEU A 134 -6.21 -6.84 -4.49
C LEU A 134 -6.50 -5.35 -4.46
N THR A 135 -7.77 -5.01 -4.22
CA THR A 135 -8.11 -3.66 -3.77
C THR A 135 -7.57 -3.41 -2.36
N ALA A 136 -7.40 -2.14 -1.99
CA ALA A 136 -7.00 -1.82 -0.63
C ALA A 136 -8.04 -2.31 0.41
N ASP A 137 -9.32 -2.27 0.07
CA ASP A 137 -10.40 -2.76 0.94
C ASP A 137 -10.29 -4.27 1.19
N GLU A 138 -10.16 -5.08 0.12
CA GLU A 138 -9.94 -6.53 0.23
C GLU A 138 -8.69 -6.86 1.03
N PHE A 139 -7.59 -6.15 0.77
CA PHE A 139 -6.35 -6.34 1.51
C PHE A 139 -6.52 -6.05 3.01
N LEU A 140 -7.12 -4.93 3.37
CA LEU A 140 -7.38 -4.56 4.76
C LEU A 140 -8.32 -5.54 5.46
N VAL A 141 -9.34 -6.05 4.76
CA VAL A 141 -10.21 -7.13 5.25
C VAL A 141 -9.41 -8.40 5.54
N HIS A 142 -8.48 -8.79 4.66
CA HIS A 142 -7.60 -9.94 4.89
C HIS A 142 -6.70 -9.71 6.12
N GLN A 143 -6.09 -8.53 6.27
CA GLN A 143 -5.27 -8.20 7.45
C GLN A 143 -6.09 -8.27 8.75
N TYR A 144 -7.32 -7.76 8.72
CA TYR A 144 -8.22 -7.85 9.85
C TYR A 144 -8.51 -9.30 10.25
N HIS A 145 -8.85 -10.17 9.31
CA HIS A 145 -9.10 -11.58 9.61
C HIS A 145 -7.85 -12.33 10.10
N LEU A 146 -6.67 -11.91 9.65
CA LEU A 146 -5.39 -12.48 10.08
C LEU A 146 -5.06 -12.12 11.53
N ALA A 147 -5.20 -10.85 11.91
CA ALA A 147 -4.72 -10.34 13.20
C ALA A 147 -5.54 -9.11 13.70
N TRP A 148 -6.86 -9.27 13.86
CA TRP A 148 -7.75 -8.16 14.23
C TRP A 148 -7.32 -7.36 15.47
N PRO A 149 -6.74 -7.96 16.55
CA PRO A 149 -6.30 -7.16 17.68
C PRO A 149 -5.21 -6.16 17.30
N LEU A 150 -4.22 -6.62 16.54
CA LEU A 150 -3.12 -5.77 16.06
C LEU A 150 -3.62 -4.68 15.10
N VAL A 151 -4.58 -5.02 14.23
CA VAL A 151 -5.22 -4.02 13.33
C VAL A 151 -5.89 -2.92 14.15
N LEU A 152 -6.59 -3.26 15.24
CA LEU A 152 -7.22 -2.27 16.11
C LEU A 152 -6.18 -1.38 16.81
N ASP A 153 -5.11 -1.98 17.34
CA ASP A 153 -4.02 -1.24 17.99
C ASP A 153 -3.37 -0.24 17.00
N LYS A 154 -3.07 -0.68 15.78
CA LYS A 154 -2.50 0.19 14.73
C LYS A 154 -3.42 1.32 14.28
N LEU A 155 -4.74 1.09 14.26
CA LEU A 155 -5.73 2.16 14.00
C LEU A 155 -5.81 3.17 15.15
N ASP A 156 -5.60 2.72 16.39
CA ASP A 156 -5.50 3.62 17.54
C ASP A 156 -4.21 4.45 17.48
N ASP A 157 -3.09 3.85 17.08
CA ASP A 157 -1.82 4.57 16.85
C ASP A 157 -1.99 5.65 15.76
N GLN A 158 -2.62 5.29 14.64
CA GLN A 158 -2.95 6.25 13.58
C GLN A 158 -3.82 7.40 14.12
N ALA A 159 -4.86 7.09 14.89
CA ALA A 159 -5.75 8.09 15.47
C ALA A 159 -5.01 9.01 16.44
N ALA A 160 -4.15 8.45 17.29
CA ALA A 160 -3.33 9.21 18.23
C ALA A 160 -2.35 10.14 17.49
N GLY A 161 -1.71 9.67 16.41
CA GLY A 161 -0.78 10.44 15.57
C GLY A 161 -1.39 11.73 14.99
N ILE A 162 -2.69 11.72 14.72
CA ILE A 162 -3.44 12.89 14.24
C ILE A 162 -4.28 13.57 15.33
N SER A 163 -4.12 13.19 16.60
CA SER A 163 -4.88 13.70 17.74
C SER A 163 -6.41 13.58 17.55
N GLN A 164 -6.85 12.44 17.01
CA GLN A 164 -8.25 12.11 16.73
C GLN A 164 -8.63 10.78 17.37
N THR A 165 -9.87 10.35 17.13
CA THR A 165 -10.37 9.03 17.56
C THR A 165 -10.38 8.05 16.40
N ARG A 166 -10.36 6.75 16.70
CA ARG A 166 -10.55 5.69 15.70
C ARG A 166 -11.82 5.91 14.84
N ALA A 167 -12.89 6.43 15.42
CA ALA A 167 -14.11 6.74 14.69
C ALA A 167 -13.87 7.73 13.54
N VAL A 168 -13.03 8.74 13.75
CA VAL A 168 -12.66 9.72 12.71
C VAL A 168 -11.79 9.07 11.64
N VAL A 169 -10.86 8.20 12.03
CA VAL A 169 -10.04 7.43 11.07
C VAL A 169 -10.94 6.57 10.18
N LEU A 170 -11.89 5.82 10.76
CA LEU A 170 -12.82 5.00 10.01
C LEU A 170 -13.73 5.84 9.08
N GLU A 171 -14.18 7.02 9.51
CA GLU A 171 -14.94 7.92 8.65
C GLU A 171 -14.14 8.34 7.41
N ASN A 172 -12.86 8.65 7.58
CA ASN A 172 -11.96 9.03 6.49
C ASN A 172 -11.63 7.86 5.54
N LEU A 173 -11.70 6.62 6.01
CA LEU A 173 -11.46 5.40 5.22
C LEU A 173 -12.70 4.91 4.46
N LYS A 174 -13.90 5.36 4.79
CA LYS A 174 -15.16 4.83 4.23
C LYS A 174 -15.24 4.80 2.71
N GLN A 175 -14.63 5.78 2.04
CA GLN A 175 -14.67 5.85 0.57
C GLN A 175 -13.67 4.90 -0.08
N THR A 176 -12.55 4.61 0.58
CA THR A 176 -11.46 3.80 0.04
C THR A 176 -11.45 2.36 0.53
N ALA A 177 -12.07 2.09 1.70
CA ALA A 177 -12.14 0.77 2.31
C ALA A 177 -13.49 0.55 3.06
N PRO A 178 -14.63 0.51 2.32
CA PRO A 178 -15.95 0.46 2.93
C PRO A 178 -16.25 -0.86 3.67
N GLU A 179 -15.85 -2.02 3.16
CA GLU A 179 -16.12 -3.32 3.79
C GLU A 179 -15.26 -3.50 5.05
N PHE A 180 -14.01 -3.06 5.00
CA PHE A 180 -13.15 -3.02 6.18
C PHE A 180 -13.76 -2.15 7.29
N CYS A 181 -14.26 -0.97 6.97
CA CYS A 181 -14.94 -0.10 7.93
C CYS A 181 -16.20 -0.74 8.53
N LYS A 182 -17.01 -1.47 7.73
CA LYS A 182 -18.19 -2.20 8.22
C LYS A 182 -17.81 -3.31 9.20
N LEU A 183 -16.78 -4.08 8.90
CA LEU A 183 -16.28 -5.13 9.80
C LEU A 183 -15.87 -4.57 11.15
N LEU A 184 -15.13 -3.47 11.16
CA LEU A 184 -14.69 -2.83 12.39
C LEU A 184 -15.86 -2.27 13.21
N GLN A 185 -16.85 -1.66 12.57
CA GLN A 185 -18.04 -1.15 13.25
C GLN A 185 -18.87 -2.27 13.89
N ALA A 186 -18.94 -3.45 13.27
CA ALA A 186 -19.63 -4.61 13.84
C ALA A 186 -18.90 -5.19 15.06
N HIS A 187 -17.58 -5.07 15.11
CA HIS A 187 -16.74 -5.58 16.21
C HIS A 187 -16.72 -4.67 17.45
N ILE A 188 -17.00 -3.37 17.29
CA ILE A 188 -16.99 -2.37 18.38
C ILE A 188 -18.34 -2.33 19.13
N ARG A 189 -19.34 -3.02 18.63
CA ARG A 189 -20.65 -3.18 19.32
C ARG A 189 -20.63 -4.34 20.30
#